data_278cd8c978a7e81f08f1d2143394c324
#
_entry.id   278cd8c978a7e81f08f1d2143394c324
#
_cell.length_a   1.000
_cell.length_b   1.000
_cell.length_c   1.000
_cell.angle_alpha   90.00
_cell.angle_beta   90.00
_cell.angle_gamma   90.00
#
_symmetry.space_group_name_H-M   'P 1'
#
loop_
_entity.id
_entity.type
_entity.pdbx_description
1 polymer ?
#
loop_
_entity_poly.entity_id
_entity_poly.type
_entity_poly.pdbx_seq_one_letter_code
_entity_poly.pdbx_strand_id
1 'polypeptide(L)'
;MLKQTLTVAALAAALATPAFAQSSTTTNAQTPAPMTSPSQGAATFIQQQQATDWRSSKLVGTSVYGADNTKIGDVDDVLIGSDGNVRAVVVGVGGIMGVGAKDVAIPFNALNVQRKAGSASIDKITVAYSKDQLQNAPKFAYYQASGSEQTTGSAPSGAPMNNNSK
;
A
#
# COMPACT_ATOMS: atom_id res chain seq x y z
N MET A 1 22.27 26.11 33.31
CA MET A 1 22.92 27.43 33.25
C MET A 1 23.58 27.52 31.88
N LEU A 2 23.12 28.30 30.98
CA LEU A 2 23.81 29.34 30.21
C LEU A 2 22.78 30.00 29.27
N LYS A 3 22.40 31.20 29.64
CA LYS A 3 21.67 32.12 28.83
C LYS A 3 22.66 32.76 27.86
N GLN A 4 22.33 32.87 26.59
CA GLN A 4 22.96 33.86 25.72
C GLN A 4 21.87 34.56 24.90
N THR A 5 21.58 35.72 25.35
CA THR A 5 20.94 36.84 24.65
C THR A 5 22.00 37.48 23.74
N LEU A 6 21.69 37.77 22.51
CA LEU A 6 22.38 38.76 21.69
C LEU A 6 21.37 39.55 20.86
N THR A 7 21.39 40.80 21.20
CA THR A 7 20.65 41.96 20.69
C THR A 7 21.36 42.58 19.47
N VAL A 8 20.57 43.33 18.64
CA VAL A 8 20.95 44.58 17.91
C VAL A 8 21.57 44.36 16.52
N ALA A 9 21.26 45.07 15.46
CA ALA A 9 20.91 46.48 15.31
C ALA A 9 20.21 46.74 13.97
N ALA A 10 19.36 47.72 13.97
CA ALA A 10 18.76 48.36 12.81
C ALA A 10 19.79 49.21 12.05
N LEU A 11 19.70 49.23 10.72
CA LEU A 11 20.20 50.35 9.94
C LEU A 11 19.25 50.62 8.75
N ALA A 12 18.59 51.75 8.81
CA ALA A 12 17.78 52.33 7.76
C ALA A 12 18.69 53.09 6.77
N ALA A 13 18.51 52.86 5.50
CA ALA A 13 19.00 53.78 4.45
C ALA A 13 17.92 53.95 3.40
N ALA A 14 17.31 55.12 3.41
CA ALA A 14 16.42 55.60 2.38
C ALA A 14 17.24 56.17 1.21
N LEU A 15 16.96 55.72 0.00
CA LEU A 15 17.38 56.40 -1.22
C LEU A 15 16.16 56.53 -2.14
N ALA A 16 15.75 57.74 -2.32
CA ALA A 16 14.74 58.21 -3.27
C ALA A 16 15.34 58.25 -4.67
N THR A 17 14.66 57.72 -5.66
CA THR A 17 14.94 57.97 -7.08
C THR A 17 13.67 58.38 -7.82
N PRO A 18 13.79 59.32 -8.82
CA PRO A 18 12.63 60.01 -9.38
C PRO A 18 11.92 59.23 -10.48
N ALA A 19 10.65 59.53 -10.61
CA ALA A 19 9.74 59.07 -11.63
C ALA A 19 10.13 59.61 -13.01
N PHE A 20 10.24 58.69 -13.97
CA PHE A 20 10.11 59.03 -15.39
C PHE A 20 8.78 58.50 -15.89
N ALA A 21 7.87 59.46 -16.17
CA ALA A 21 6.67 59.18 -16.94
C ALA A 21 7.02 59.05 -18.40
N GLN A 22 6.82 57.88 -19.00
CA GLN A 22 6.74 57.73 -20.44
C GLN A 22 5.37 57.20 -20.81
N SER A 23 4.58 58.11 -21.35
CA SER A 23 3.37 57.80 -22.10
C SER A 23 3.79 57.11 -23.41
N SER A 24 3.37 55.89 -23.63
CA SER A 24 3.48 55.19 -24.91
C SER A 24 2.13 54.58 -25.27
N THR A 25 1.63 55.11 -26.32
CA THR A 25 0.50 54.78 -27.17
C THR A 25 0.18 53.28 -27.30
N THR A 26 -1.06 52.99 -27.11
CA THR A 26 -1.75 51.76 -27.41
C THR A 26 -1.59 51.32 -28.83
N THR A 27 -0.91 50.18 -29.08
CA THR A 27 -1.09 49.42 -30.29
C THR A 27 -1.50 48.03 -29.88
N ASN A 28 -2.77 47.74 -30.11
CA ASN A 28 -3.39 46.47 -29.84
C ASN A 28 -2.94 45.45 -30.89
N ALA A 29 -1.80 44.81 -30.66
CA ALA A 29 -1.38 43.62 -31.42
C ALA A 29 -1.73 42.40 -30.52
N GLN A 30 -2.81 41.74 -30.88
CA GLN A 30 -3.17 40.43 -30.30
C GLN A 30 -2.08 39.44 -30.73
N THR A 31 -1.11 39.25 -29.87
CA THR A 31 -0.18 38.13 -29.94
C THR A 31 -0.98 36.86 -29.56
N PRO A 32 -1.00 35.81 -30.41
CA PRO A 32 -1.59 34.56 -30.02
C PRO A 32 -0.89 34.07 -28.75
N ALA A 33 -1.68 33.80 -27.71
CA ALA A 33 -1.17 33.19 -26.51
C ALA A 33 -0.43 31.89 -26.87
N PRO A 34 0.79 31.65 -26.39
CA PRO A 34 1.44 30.36 -26.57
C PRO A 34 0.53 29.32 -25.95
N MET A 35 0.03 28.40 -26.79
CA MET A 35 -0.59 27.18 -26.32
C MET A 35 0.43 26.47 -25.46
N THR A 36 0.27 26.56 -24.16
CA THR A 36 1.01 25.74 -23.20
C THR A 36 0.57 24.31 -23.47
N SER A 37 1.36 23.58 -24.24
CA SER A 37 1.28 22.11 -24.28
C SER A 37 1.32 21.63 -22.83
N PRO A 38 0.43 20.71 -22.41
CA PRO A 38 0.54 20.14 -21.08
C PRO A 38 1.94 19.52 -20.98
N SER A 39 2.77 20.12 -20.14
CA SER A 39 4.05 19.52 -19.76
C SER A 39 3.68 18.16 -19.18
N GLN A 40 3.92 17.09 -19.94
CA GLN A 40 3.91 15.75 -19.39
C GLN A 40 4.94 15.78 -18.28
N GLY A 41 4.45 15.80 -17.03
CA GLY A 41 5.31 15.84 -15.86
C GLY A 41 6.34 14.74 -16.01
N ALA A 42 7.61 15.12 -15.99
CA ALA A 42 8.71 14.16 -16.05
C ALA A 42 8.45 13.09 -14.99
N ALA A 43 8.39 11.82 -15.40
CA ALA A 43 8.15 10.72 -14.50
C ALA A 43 9.22 10.76 -13.41
N THR A 44 8.80 11.00 -12.18
CA THR A 44 9.71 11.03 -11.03
C THR A 44 9.92 9.60 -10.57
N PHE A 45 11.09 9.06 -10.83
CA PHE A 45 11.46 7.73 -10.37
C PHE A 45 11.95 7.79 -8.92
N ILE A 46 11.43 6.89 -8.07
CA ILE A 46 11.89 6.73 -6.70
C ILE A 46 13.18 5.92 -6.72
N GLN A 47 14.27 6.54 -6.27
CA GLN A 47 15.60 5.93 -6.30
C GLN A 47 15.94 5.17 -5.02
N GLN A 48 15.26 5.47 -3.90
CA GLN A 48 15.56 4.88 -2.60
C GLN A 48 14.29 4.65 -1.78
N GLN A 49 14.25 3.53 -1.07
CA GLN A 49 13.19 3.22 -0.11
C GLN A 49 13.30 4.15 1.11
N GLN A 50 12.19 4.71 1.54
CA GLN A 50 12.11 5.48 2.78
C GLN A 50 12.14 4.53 4.00
N ALA A 51 12.59 5.05 5.15
CA ALA A 51 12.60 4.28 6.40
C ALA A 51 11.19 3.87 6.87
N THR A 52 10.16 4.60 6.44
CA THR A 52 8.74 4.34 6.74
C THR A 52 8.09 3.34 5.79
N ASP A 53 8.73 3.02 4.66
CA ASP A 53 8.12 2.16 3.65
C ASP A 53 8.24 0.68 4.02
N TRP A 54 7.19 -0.08 3.80
CA TRP A 54 7.18 -1.52 3.95
C TRP A 54 7.30 -2.21 2.58
N ARG A 55 8.15 -3.21 2.51
CA ARG A 55 8.26 -4.07 1.33
C ARG A 55 7.28 -5.24 1.49
N SER A 56 6.32 -5.37 0.58
CA SER A 56 5.34 -6.47 0.60
C SER A 56 6.02 -7.84 0.64
N SER A 57 7.10 -8.01 -0.14
CA SER A 57 7.91 -9.24 -0.16
C SER A 57 8.60 -9.59 1.18
N LYS A 58 8.63 -8.63 2.13
CA LYS A 58 9.16 -8.87 3.48
C LYS A 58 8.04 -9.03 4.52
N LEU A 59 6.82 -8.64 4.17
CA LEU A 59 5.63 -8.90 4.98
C LEU A 59 5.14 -10.34 4.78
N VAL A 60 5.02 -10.76 3.52
CA VAL A 60 4.60 -12.13 3.18
C VAL A 60 5.57 -13.15 3.76
N GLY A 61 5.04 -14.18 4.38
CA GLY A 61 5.78 -15.23 5.08
C GLY A 61 6.22 -14.86 6.50
N THR A 62 5.98 -13.61 6.96
CA THR A 62 6.30 -13.22 8.34
C THR A 62 5.26 -13.72 9.32
N SER A 63 5.71 -14.25 10.46
CA SER A 63 4.83 -14.73 11.52
C SER A 63 4.10 -13.59 12.22
N VAL A 64 2.81 -13.81 12.49
CA VAL A 64 1.92 -12.90 13.21
C VAL A 64 1.64 -13.45 14.60
N TYR A 65 1.71 -12.57 15.60
CA TYR A 65 1.54 -12.91 17.01
C TYR A 65 0.37 -12.13 17.60
N GLY A 66 -0.32 -12.72 18.55
CA GLY A 66 -1.36 -12.09 19.34
C GLY A 66 -0.82 -11.16 20.42
N ALA A 67 -1.75 -10.52 21.14
CA ALA A 67 -1.41 -9.67 22.28
C ALA A 67 -0.70 -10.44 23.41
N ASP A 68 -0.98 -11.73 23.52
CA ASP A 68 -0.37 -12.70 24.47
C ASP A 68 0.97 -13.25 23.96
N ASN A 69 1.49 -12.74 22.86
CA ASN A 69 2.72 -13.21 22.21
C ASN A 69 2.66 -14.64 21.66
N THR A 70 1.46 -15.23 21.58
CA THR A 70 1.25 -16.54 20.94
C THR A 70 1.24 -16.39 19.42
N LYS A 71 1.95 -17.28 18.72
CA LYS A 71 1.90 -17.30 17.24
C LYS A 71 0.49 -17.67 16.78
N ILE A 72 -0.10 -16.80 15.96
CA ILE A 72 -1.43 -16.99 15.38
C ILE A 72 -1.33 -17.69 14.03
N GLY A 73 -0.38 -17.25 13.21
CA GLY A 73 -0.18 -17.75 11.86
C GLY A 73 0.91 -16.98 11.12
N ASP A 74 0.87 -17.02 9.81
CA ASP A 74 1.82 -16.31 8.95
C ASP A 74 1.07 -15.43 7.95
N VAL A 75 1.72 -14.39 7.45
CA VAL A 75 1.17 -13.53 6.39
C VAL A 75 1.22 -14.26 5.06
N ASP A 76 0.06 -14.48 4.44
CA ASP A 76 -0.06 -15.12 3.13
C ASP A 76 -0.07 -14.09 2.00
N ASP A 77 -0.74 -12.93 2.21
CA ASP A 77 -0.87 -11.92 1.15
C ASP A 77 -1.05 -10.49 1.71
N VAL A 78 -0.86 -9.50 0.84
CA VAL A 78 -1.05 -8.08 1.12
C VAL A 78 -2.01 -7.48 0.10
N LEU A 79 -3.16 -7.00 0.56
CA LEU A 79 -4.19 -6.40 -0.29
C LEU A 79 -3.94 -4.91 -0.48
N ILE A 80 -3.73 -4.52 -1.74
CA ILE A 80 -3.55 -3.13 -2.15
C ILE A 80 -4.80 -2.68 -2.89
N GLY A 81 -5.37 -1.57 -2.48
CA GLY A 81 -6.51 -0.96 -3.15
C GLY A 81 -6.13 -0.34 -4.49
N SER A 82 -7.14 -0.10 -5.34
CA SER A 82 -6.96 0.61 -6.61
C SER A 82 -6.47 2.06 -6.43
N ASP A 83 -6.60 2.60 -5.22
CA ASP A 83 -6.07 3.89 -4.77
C ASP A 83 -4.59 3.84 -4.40
N GLY A 84 -3.94 2.68 -4.52
CA GLY A 84 -2.53 2.46 -4.16
C GLY A 84 -2.28 2.24 -2.67
N ASN A 85 -3.31 2.32 -1.82
CA ASN A 85 -3.15 2.12 -0.37
C ASN A 85 -3.22 0.65 0.02
N VAL A 86 -2.40 0.25 0.99
CA VAL A 86 -2.50 -1.07 1.62
C VAL A 86 -3.76 -1.09 2.48
N ARG A 87 -4.71 -1.96 2.15
CA ARG A 87 -5.99 -2.12 2.87
C ARG A 87 -5.88 -3.11 4.01
N ALA A 88 -5.37 -4.29 3.71
CA ALA A 88 -5.33 -5.38 4.66
C ALA A 88 -4.15 -6.32 4.39
N VAL A 89 -3.89 -7.15 5.36
CA VAL A 89 -2.98 -8.30 5.24
C VAL A 89 -3.82 -9.57 5.45
N VAL A 90 -3.65 -10.54 4.57
CA VAL A 90 -4.27 -11.86 4.72
C VAL A 90 -3.35 -12.73 5.55
N VAL A 91 -3.87 -13.27 6.61
CA VAL A 91 -3.14 -14.12 7.55
C VAL A 91 -3.76 -15.50 7.56
N GLY A 92 -2.94 -16.52 7.33
CA GLY A 92 -3.32 -17.92 7.50
C GLY A 92 -3.34 -18.30 8.97
N VAL A 93 -4.53 -18.35 9.57
CA VAL A 93 -4.72 -18.61 10.99
C VAL A 93 -4.87 -20.10 11.25
N GLY A 94 -4.05 -20.63 12.13
CA GLY A 94 -4.06 -22.06 12.45
C GLY A 94 -3.36 -22.90 11.39
N GLY A 95 -3.73 -24.19 11.28
CA GLY A 95 -3.06 -25.13 10.40
C GLY A 95 -1.71 -25.62 10.93
N ILE A 96 -1.17 -26.63 10.26
CA ILE A 96 0.19 -27.12 10.49
C ILE A 96 0.97 -26.84 9.20
N MET A 97 1.99 -25.97 9.27
CA MET A 97 2.82 -25.57 8.12
C MET A 97 2.00 -25.02 6.93
N GLY A 98 0.94 -24.22 7.22
CA GLY A 98 0.06 -23.63 6.20
C GLY A 98 -1.04 -24.57 5.69
N VAL A 99 -1.01 -25.87 6.01
CA VAL A 99 -2.07 -26.82 5.61
C VAL A 99 -3.24 -26.74 6.59
N GLY A 100 -4.45 -26.48 6.07
CA GLY A 100 -5.66 -26.34 6.88
C GLY A 100 -5.77 -24.98 7.59
N ALA A 101 -4.95 -24.02 7.24
CA ALA A 101 -5.08 -22.65 7.73
C ALA A 101 -6.35 -21.99 7.18
N LYS A 102 -6.90 -21.08 7.97
CA LYS A 102 -8.04 -20.26 7.58
C LYS A 102 -7.54 -18.85 7.28
N ASP A 103 -7.78 -18.39 6.08
CA ASP A 103 -7.42 -17.04 5.67
C ASP A 103 -8.32 -16.02 6.37
N VAL A 104 -7.71 -15.03 7.00
CA VAL A 104 -8.39 -13.91 7.65
C VAL A 104 -7.73 -12.61 7.20
N ALA A 105 -8.51 -11.69 6.62
CA ALA A 105 -8.00 -10.38 6.24
C ALA A 105 -8.06 -9.43 7.45
N ILE A 106 -6.91 -8.93 7.86
CA ILE A 106 -6.75 -7.99 8.98
C ILE A 106 -6.41 -6.62 8.40
N PRO A 107 -7.14 -5.54 8.73
CA PRO A 107 -6.80 -4.19 8.28
C PRO A 107 -5.35 -3.84 8.64
N PHE A 108 -4.62 -3.22 7.70
CA PHE A 108 -3.19 -2.95 7.88
C PHE A 108 -2.90 -2.05 9.09
N ASN A 109 -3.79 -1.11 9.39
CA ASN A 109 -3.69 -0.21 10.55
C ASN A 109 -3.89 -0.91 11.91
N ALA A 110 -4.42 -2.13 11.91
CA ALA A 110 -4.55 -2.96 13.13
C ALA A 110 -3.29 -3.80 13.41
N LEU A 111 -2.29 -3.74 12.54
CA LEU A 111 -1.02 -4.45 12.67
C LEU A 111 0.03 -3.54 13.30
N ASN A 112 0.77 -4.06 14.25
CA ASN A 112 2.01 -3.46 14.72
C ASN A 112 3.18 -4.21 14.09
N VAL A 113 3.82 -3.59 13.10
CA VAL A 113 4.94 -4.18 12.35
C VAL A 113 6.25 -3.66 12.92
N GLN A 114 7.08 -4.53 13.45
CA GLN A 114 8.38 -4.19 14.04
C GLN A 114 9.50 -4.60 13.10
N ARG A 115 10.48 -3.69 12.91
CA ARG A 115 11.70 -3.96 12.15
C ARG A 115 12.77 -4.54 13.07
N LYS A 116 13.57 -5.42 12.52
CA LYS A 116 14.81 -5.85 13.16
C LYS A 116 15.78 -4.67 13.19
N ALA A 117 16.40 -4.44 14.35
CA ALA A 117 17.33 -3.34 14.53
C ALA A 117 18.45 -3.36 13.45
N GLY A 118 18.67 -2.21 12.81
CA GLY A 118 19.67 -2.05 11.76
C GLY A 118 19.40 -2.80 10.45
N SER A 119 18.16 -3.25 10.20
CA SER A 119 17.80 -4.03 9.01
C SER A 119 16.47 -3.55 8.39
N ALA A 120 16.35 -3.75 7.09
CA ALA A 120 15.07 -3.61 6.38
C ALA A 120 14.13 -4.82 6.57
N SER A 121 14.59 -5.87 7.26
CA SER A 121 13.80 -7.06 7.56
C SER A 121 12.79 -6.79 8.66
N ILE A 122 11.65 -7.48 8.59
CA ILE A 122 10.65 -7.45 9.66
C ILE A 122 11.08 -8.45 10.72
N ASP A 123 11.06 -8.01 11.96
CA ASP A 123 11.33 -8.84 13.11
C ASP A 123 10.06 -9.57 13.55
N LYS A 124 8.98 -8.82 13.71
CA LYS A 124 7.73 -9.32 14.27
C LYS A 124 6.55 -8.50 13.79
N ILE A 125 5.42 -9.19 13.60
CA ILE A 125 4.10 -8.56 13.42
C ILE A 125 3.23 -8.96 14.61
N THR A 126 2.63 -7.98 15.28
CA THR A 126 1.70 -8.24 16.38
C THR A 126 0.33 -7.61 16.09
N VAL A 127 -0.71 -8.26 16.61
CA VAL A 127 -2.10 -7.79 16.52
C VAL A 127 -2.73 -7.79 17.91
N ALA A 128 -3.73 -6.94 18.11
CA ALA A 128 -4.47 -6.88 19.38
C ALA A 128 -5.44 -8.06 19.57
N TYR A 129 -5.60 -8.91 18.57
CA TYR A 129 -6.52 -10.04 18.58
C TYR A 129 -5.86 -11.30 19.13
N SER A 130 -6.63 -12.15 19.80
CA SER A 130 -6.18 -13.50 20.16
C SER A 130 -6.33 -14.47 18.97
N LYS A 131 -5.64 -15.61 19.06
CA LYS A 131 -5.75 -16.68 18.05
C LYS A 131 -7.20 -17.17 17.91
N ASP A 132 -7.89 -17.34 19.02
CA ASP A 132 -9.29 -17.83 19.03
C ASP A 132 -10.25 -16.82 18.39
N GLN A 133 -10.03 -15.52 18.65
CA GLN A 133 -10.82 -14.47 17.98
C GLN A 133 -10.66 -14.50 16.48
N LEU A 134 -9.44 -14.69 15.97
CA LEU A 134 -9.19 -14.78 14.53
C LEU A 134 -9.66 -16.11 13.93
N GLN A 135 -9.60 -17.21 14.68
CA GLN A 135 -10.19 -18.47 14.25
C GLN A 135 -11.72 -18.39 14.11
N ASN A 136 -12.38 -17.57 14.91
CA ASN A 136 -13.82 -17.33 14.84
C ASN A 136 -14.20 -16.17 13.88
N ALA A 137 -13.23 -15.40 13.37
CA ALA A 137 -13.47 -14.34 12.41
C ALA A 137 -14.01 -14.89 11.08
N PRO A 138 -14.68 -14.09 10.23
CA PRO A 138 -15.10 -14.52 8.91
C PRO A 138 -13.89 -14.98 8.06
N LYS A 139 -14.07 -16.08 7.30
CA LYS A 139 -13.07 -16.50 6.33
C LYS A 139 -12.98 -15.47 5.21
N PHE A 140 -11.76 -15.05 4.88
CA PHE A 140 -11.51 -14.21 3.72
C PHE A 140 -11.67 -15.00 2.42
N ALA A 141 -12.32 -14.40 1.43
CA ALA A 141 -12.45 -14.94 0.09
C ALA A 141 -11.79 -13.97 -0.90
N TYR A 142 -10.89 -14.49 -1.71
CA TYR A 142 -10.30 -13.73 -2.81
C TYR A 142 -11.33 -13.43 -3.88
N TYR A 143 -11.18 -12.29 -4.55
CA TYR A 143 -12.02 -11.95 -5.71
C TYR A 143 -11.80 -12.98 -6.82
N GLN A 144 -12.91 -13.56 -7.26
CA GLN A 144 -12.95 -14.42 -8.44
C GLN A 144 -13.78 -13.71 -9.50
N ALA A 145 -13.21 -13.48 -10.68
CA ALA A 145 -13.98 -12.97 -11.80
C ALA A 145 -15.08 -13.99 -12.15
N SER A 146 -16.32 -13.54 -12.22
CA SER A 146 -17.44 -14.37 -12.63
C SER A 146 -17.20 -14.86 -14.07
N GLY A 147 -16.78 -16.10 -14.24
CA GLY A 147 -16.40 -16.70 -15.55
C GLY A 147 -15.38 -17.80 -15.48
N SER A 148 -14.65 -17.98 -14.39
CA SER A 148 -13.88 -19.20 -14.14
C SER A 148 -14.74 -20.23 -13.42
N GLU A 149 -15.74 -20.76 -14.10
CA GLU A 149 -16.26 -22.07 -13.73
C GLU A 149 -15.09 -23.04 -13.85
N GLN A 150 -14.60 -23.43 -12.71
CA GLN A 150 -13.68 -24.55 -12.59
C GLN A 150 -14.46 -25.78 -13.01
N THR A 151 -14.38 -26.12 -14.30
CA THR A 151 -14.77 -27.44 -14.79
C THR A 151 -13.86 -28.45 -14.10
N THR A 152 -14.25 -28.85 -12.90
CA THR A 152 -13.85 -30.15 -12.38
C THR A 152 -14.48 -31.16 -13.33
N GLY A 153 -13.65 -31.66 -14.26
CA GLY A 153 -14.01 -32.70 -15.19
C GLY A 153 -14.40 -33.96 -14.43
N SER A 154 -15.67 -34.07 -14.10
CA SER A 154 -16.33 -35.33 -13.93
C SER A 154 -16.80 -35.77 -15.32
N ALA A 155 -15.99 -36.54 -16.00
CA ALA A 155 -16.42 -37.29 -17.16
C ALA A 155 -17.63 -38.17 -16.74
N PRO A 156 -18.79 -38.10 -17.39
CA PRO A 156 -19.83 -39.06 -17.17
C PRO A 156 -19.35 -40.38 -17.83
N SER A 157 -18.89 -41.31 -17.00
CA SER A 157 -18.72 -42.71 -17.37
C SER A 157 -20.10 -43.33 -17.48
N GLY A 158 -20.46 -43.82 -18.67
CA GLY A 158 -21.62 -44.69 -18.79
C GLY A 158 -22.62 -44.32 -19.87
N ALA A 159 -22.23 -44.47 -21.15
CA ALA A 159 -23.22 -44.77 -22.17
C ALA A 159 -23.46 -46.29 -22.20
N PRO A 160 -24.69 -46.80 -22.06
CA PRO A 160 -24.94 -48.23 -22.26
C PRO A 160 -24.85 -48.55 -23.76
N MET A 161 -23.95 -49.46 -24.12
CA MET A 161 -23.97 -50.08 -25.43
C MET A 161 -25.29 -50.87 -25.59
N ASN A 162 -26.14 -50.41 -26.44
CA ASN A 162 -27.28 -51.23 -26.90
C ASN A 162 -26.84 -52.09 -28.09
N ASN A 163 -26.46 -53.32 -27.80
CA ASN A 163 -26.32 -54.36 -28.79
C ASN A 163 -27.71 -54.86 -29.18
N ASN A 164 -28.20 -54.46 -30.33
CA ASN A 164 -29.28 -55.18 -30.96
C ASN A 164 -28.85 -55.62 -32.33
N SER A 165 -28.39 -56.88 -32.39
CA SER A 165 -28.19 -57.69 -33.60
C SER A 165 -29.50 -58.36 -33.92
N LYS A 166 -30.10 -58.00 -35.05
CA LYS A 166 -30.77 -58.95 -35.93
C LYS A 166 -30.93 -58.33 -37.31
#